data_cf189b46bb5e8c8e5203f22284a29d0b
#
_entry.id   cf189b46bb5e8c8e5203f22284a29d0b
#
_cell.length_a   1.000
_cell.length_b   1.000
_cell.length_c   1.000
_cell.angle_alpha   90.00
_cell.angle_beta   90.00
_cell.angle_gamma   90.00
#
_symmetry.space_group_name_H-M   'P 1'
#
loop_
_entity.id
_entity.type
_entity.pdbx_description
1 polymer ?
#
loop_
_entity_poly.entity_id
_entity_poly.type
_entity_poly.pdbx_seq_one_letter_code
_entity_poly.pdbx_strand_id
1 'polypeptide(L)'
;MIDPPIRRAEPVEGKVLAQVIADAFHPLPITQWLVPDPVGRRQIMPANFQLFVDHAIEHGTVHTTDRLDAVAVWFSNAPSGVPAIPEYDERLLTVCREYTQNFRVLDETFDRMHPTGPPHEYLALLAVAPGRQSHGLGGRLMRARLAALDRAGVPAYLEASSPRSRRFYLRHGYVDINAPFTTPGGPESAFWPMWRAPA
;
A
#
# COMPACT_ATOMS: atom_id res chain seq x y z
N MET A 1 -22.41 17.84 6.32
CA MET A 1 -20.99 17.89 6.71
C MET A 1 -20.20 17.77 5.41
N ILE A 2 -19.42 18.81 5.05
CA ILE A 2 -18.59 18.78 3.84
C ILE A 2 -17.46 17.78 4.11
N ASP A 3 -17.34 16.80 3.24
CA ASP A 3 -16.27 15.81 3.31
C ASP A 3 -14.89 16.49 3.12
N PRO A 4 -13.88 16.17 3.95
CA PRO A 4 -12.57 16.79 3.86
C PRO A 4 -11.96 16.55 2.47
N PRO A 5 -11.31 17.54 1.84
CA PRO A 5 -10.69 17.37 0.54
C PRO A 5 -9.60 16.29 0.58
N ILE A 6 -9.34 15.65 -0.58
CA ILE A 6 -8.17 14.80 -0.78
C ILE A 6 -7.04 15.68 -1.28
N ARG A 7 -5.87 15.60 -0.64
CA ARG A 7 -4.67 16.34 -1.00
C ARG A 7 -3.43 15.47 -0.99
N ARG A 8 -2.33 15.97 -1.48
CA ARG A 8 -1.02 15.34 -1.29
C ARG A 8 -0.59 15.47 0.17
N ALA A 9 0.11 14.44 0.66
CA ALA A 9 0.73 14.47 1.97
C ALA A 9 1.99 15.36 1.95
N GLU A 10 2.28 15.96 3.11
CA GLU A 10 3.49 16.74 3.35
C GLU A 10 4.56 15.87 4.05
N PRO A 11 5.87 16.17 3.92
CA PRO A 11 6.93 15.37 4.53
C PRO A 11 6.78 15.17 6.04
N VAL A 12 6.33 16.18 6.76
CA VAL A 12 6.11 16.13 8.22
C VAL A 12 5.01 15.15 8.64
N GLU A 13 4.15 14.72 7.72
CA GLU A 13 2.99 13.85 7.98
C GLU A 13 3.34 12.35 7.86
N GLY A 14 4.49 12.00 7.30
CA GLY A 14 4.90 10.62 7.01
C GLY A 14 4.71 9.67 8.18
N LYS A 15 5.18 10.05 9.36
CA LYS A 15 5.06 9.24 10.58
C LYS A 15 3.60 8.98 11.00
N VAL A 16 2.74 9.99 10.90
CA VAL A 16 1.31 9.87 11.26
C VAL A 16 0.60 8.95 10.27
N LEU A 17 0.88 9.10 8.98
CA LEU A 17 0.28 8.28 7.92
C LEU A 17 0.74 6.82 8.00
N ALA A 18 2.02 6.58 8.32
CA ALA A 18 2.54 5.24 8.59
C ALA A 18 1.83 4.57 9.78
N GLN A 19 1.53 5.34 10.84
CA GLN A 19 0.75 4.83 11.97
C GLN A 19 -0.69 4.47 11.56
N VAL A 20 -1.35 5.28 10.73
CA VAL A 20 -2.69 4.98 10.20
C VAL A 20 -2.70 3.67 9.42
N ILE A 21 -1.66 3.42 8.59
CA ILE A 21 -1.53 2.16 7.85
C ILE A 21 -1.34 1.00 8.83
N ALA A 22 -0.43 1.14 9.79
CA ALA A 22 -0.15 0.11 10.77
C ALA A 22 -1.39 -0.28 11.60
N ASP A 23 -2.15 0.71 12.05
CA ASP A 23 -3.39 0.47 12.81
C ASP A 23 -4.47 -0.23 11.97
N ALA A 24 -4.63 0.19 10.72
CA ALA A 24 -5.59 -0.42 9.80
C ALA A 24 -5.21 -1.85 9.41
N PHE A 25 -3.92 -2.15 9.30
CA PHE A 25 -3.40 -3.45 8.88
C PHE A 25 -3.11 -4.39 10.06
N HIS A 26 -3.09 -3.88 11.29
CA HIS A 26 -2.79 -4.66 12.49
C HIS A 26 -3.54 -6.00 12.60
N PRO A 27 -4.86 -6.11 12.26
CA PRO A 27 -5.60 -7.35 12.32
C PRO A 27 -5.41 -8.28 11.12
N LEU A 28 -4.65 -7.87 10.07
CA LEU A 28 -4.48 -8.69 8.87
C LEU A 28 -3.62 -9.93 9.17
N PRO A 29 -3.96 -11.12 8.62
CA PRO A 29 -3.16 -12.32 8.81
C PRO A 29 -1.70 -12.15 8.39
N ILE A 30 -1.44 -11.40 7.31
CA ILE A 30 -0.07 -11.16 6.85
C ILE A 30 0.76 -10.37 7.86
N THR A 31 0.20 -9.33 8.47
CA THR A 31 0.94 -8.55 9.49
C THR A 31 1.14 -9.32 10.78
N GLN A 32 0.21 -10.23 11.12
CA GLN A 32 0.37 -11.15 12.25
C GLN A 32 1.47 -12.19 12.01
N TRP A 33 1.66 -12.62 10.78
CA TRP A 33 2.75 -13.50 10.40
C TRP A 33 4.09 -12.74 10.32
N LEU A 34 4.10 -11.53 9.78
CA LEU A 34 5.31 -10.69 9.73
C LEU A 34 5.87 -10.46 11.12
N VAL A 35 5.03 -10.11 12.09
CA VAL A 35 5.40 -9.88 13.49
C VAL A 35 4.34 -10.54 14.38
N PRO A 36 4.53 -11.79 14.82
CA PRO A 36 3.57 -12.55 15.62
C PRO A 36 3.26 -11.90 16.97
N ASP A 37 4.28 -11.34 17.64
CA ASP A 37 4.08 -10.64 18.90
C ASP A 37 3.26 -9.35 18.72
N PRO A 38 2.07 -9.23 19.34
CA PRO A 38 1.22 -8.07 19.16
C PRO A 38 1.79 -6.76 19.72
N VAL A 39 2.67 -6.83 20.70
CA VAL A 39 3.35 -5.65 21.29
C VAL A 39 4.43 -5.17 20.33
N GLY A 40 5.31 -6.08 19.89
CA GLY A 40 6.34 -5.80 18.89
C GLY A 40 5.75 -5.30 17.60
N ARG A 41 4.62 -5.87 17.15
CA ARG A 41 3.91 -5.45 15.94
C ARG A 41 3.49 -3.99 15.98
N ARG A 42 3.00 -3.49 17.11
CA ARG A 42 2.65 -2.07 17.30
C ARG A 42 3.83 -1.12 17.20
N GLN A 43 5.05 -1.61 17.42
CA GLN A 43 6.28 -0.83 17.33
C GLN A 43 6.93 -0.94 15.95
N ILE A 44 6.99 -2.15 15.40
CA ILE A 44 7.69 -2.46 14.15
C ILE A 44 6.90 -2.01 12.94
N MET A 45 5.59 -2.31 12.85
CA MET A 45 4.82 -2.03 11.64
C MET A 45 4.75 -0.55 11.28
N PRO A 46 4.53 0.41 12.22
CA PRO A 46 4.58 1.82 11.87
C PRO A 46 5.95 2.25 11.31
N ALA A 47 7.04 1.79 11.92
CA ALA A 47 8.39 2.13 11.47
C ALA A 47 8.72 1.51 10.10
N ASN A 48 8.28 0.29 9.84
CA ASN A 48 8.39 -0.33 8.51
C ASN A 48 7.59 0.43 7.45
N PHE A 49 6.31 0.72 7.69
CA PHE A 49 5.50 1.50 6.73
C PHE A 49 6.03 2.91 6.52
N GLN A 50 6.67 3.51 7.51
CA GLN A 50 7.28 4.83 7.37
C GLN A 50 8.37 4.84 6.28
N LEU A 51 9.14 3.76 6.10
CA LEU A 51 10.12 3.65 5.01
C LEU A 51 9.48 3.89 3.65
N PHE A 52 8.32 3.28 3.41
CA PHE A 52 7.58 3.40 2.15
C PHE A 52 6.86 4.74 2.01
N VAL A 53 6.25 5.23 3.09
CA VAL A 53 5.49 6.50 3.08
C VAL A 53 6.43 7.67 2.83
N ASP A 54 7.56 7.77 3.57
CA ASP A 54 8.53 8.85 3.40
C ASP A 54 9.13 8.83 1.99
N HIS A 55 9.49 7.64 1.51
CA HIS A 55 10.01 7.48 0.14
C HIS A 55 8.98 7.86 -0.93
N ALA A 56 7.71 7.52 -0.74
CA ALA A 56 6.64 7.88 -1.67
C ALA A 56 6.27 9.37 -1.62
N ILE A 57 6.43 10.04 -0.48
CA ILE A 57 6.25 11.49 -0.39
C ILE A 57 7.30 12.21 -1.25
N GLU A 58 8.54 11.71 -1.26
CA GLU A 58 9.63 12.30 -2.02
C GLU A 58 9.61 11.91 -3.51
N HIS A 59 9.41 10.62 -3.81
CA HIS A 59 9.63 10.05 -5.15
C HIS A 59 8.37 9.48 -5.81
N GLY A 60 7.25 9.43 -5.12
CA GLY A 60 5.99 8.86 -5.59
C GLY A 60 4.82 9.82 -5.43
N THR A 61 3.69 9.29 -5.00
CA THR A 61 2.50 10.08 -4.68
C THR A 61 1.82 9.52 -3.43
N VAL A 62 1.68 10.35 -2.41
CA VAL A 62 0.89 10.02 -1.22
C VAL A 62 -0.31 10.95 -1.15
N HIS A 63 -1.52 10.39 -1.15
CA HIS A 63 -2.75 11.15 -0.94
C HIS A 63 -3.31 10.88 0.46
N THR A 64 -3.85 11.92 1.07
CA THR A 64 -4.48 11.88 2.38
C THR A 64 -5.65 12.86 2.49
N THR A 65 -6.29 12.89 3.64
CA THR A 65 -7.31 13.88 4.04
C THR A 65 -6.66 14.92 4.97
N ASP A 66 -7.29 16.07 5.15
CA ASP A 66 -6.82 17.08 6.12
C ASP A 66 -6.78 16.55 7.57
N ARG A 67 -7.55 15.49 7.87
CA ARG A 67 -7.56 14.85 9.19
C ARG A 67 -6.52 13.75 9.34
N LEU A 68 -5.79 13.42 8.29
CA LEU A 68 -4.82 12.31 8.25
C LEU A 68 -5.44 10.95 8.66
N ASP A 69 -6.72 10.75 8.39
CA ASP A 69 -7.47 9.54 8.78
C ASP A 69 -7.63 8.53 7.65
N ALA A 70 -7.01 8.80 6.50
CA ALA A 70 -6.95 7.89 5.36
C ALA A 70 -5.72 8.20 4.50
N VAL A 71 -5.09 7.18 3.91
CA VAL A 71 -3.87 7.33 3.12
C VAL A 71 -3.84 6.35 1.95
N ALA A 72 -3.34 6.81 0.81
CA ALA A 72 -3.04 6.00 -0.38
C ALA A 72 -1.61 6.30 -0.84
N VAL A 73 -0.78 5.27 -0.95
CA VAL A 73 0.64 5.34 -1.32
C VAL A 73 0.82 4.73 -2.70
N TRP A 74 1.36 5.51 -3.63
CA TRP A 74 1.52 5.15 -5.03
C TRP A 74 2.97 5.31 -5.48
N PHE A 75 3.42 4.37 -6.31
CA PHE A 75 4.72 4.41 -6.98
C PHE A 75 4.54 4.28 -8.50
N SER A 76 5.36 5.01 -9.26
CA SER A 76 5.39 4.86 -10.70
C SER A 76 6.30 3.71 -11.10
N ASN A 77 5.78 2.75 -11.85
CA ASN A 77 6.56 1.68 -12.47
C ASN A 77 6.83 2.01 -13.95
N ALA A 78 7.44 3.16 -14.19
CA ALA A 78 7.92 3.60 -15.49
C ALA A 78 9.43 3.28 -15.64
N PRO A 79 9.99 3.26 -16.86
CA PRO A 79 11.43 3.04 -17.07
C PRO A 79 12.34 4.05 -16.35
N SER A 80 11.87 5.27 -16.15
CA SER A 80 12.50 6.31 -15.32
C SER A 80 12.08 6.27 -13.86
N GLY A 81 11.50 5.17 -13.43
CA GLY A 81 10.74 4.92 -12.22
C GLY A 81 11.24 5.51 -10.91
N VAL A 82 10.58 5.14 -9.85
CA VAL A 82 10.97 5.53 -8.49
C VAL A 82 12.30 4.86 -8.14
N PRO A 83 13.32 5.59 -7.64
CA PRO A 83 14.56 4.98 -7.21
C PRO A 83 14.30 4.00 -6.06
N ALA A 84 15.19 3.03 -5.88
CA ALA A 84 15.11 2.14 -4.72
C ALA A 84 15.25 2.96 -3.41
N ILE A 85 14.61 2.49 -2.35
CA ILE A 85 14.80 3.08 -1.02
C ILE A 85 16.29 2.96 -0.63
N PRO A 86 17.00 4.06 -0.35
CA PRO A 86 18.42 3.98 0.01
C PRO A 86 18.64 3.10 1.24
N GLU A 87 19.65 2.25 1.19
CA GLU A 87 20.05 1.36 2.29
C GLU A 87 18.88 0.50 2.84
N TYR A 88 17.98 0.08 1.92
CA TYR A 88 16.75 -0.59 2.33
C TYR A 88 16.98 -1.80 3.23
N ASP A 89 17.91 -2.69 2.87
CA ASP A 89 18.22 -3.90 3.65
C ASP A 89 18.72 -3.60 5.07
N GLU A 90 19.55 -2.58 5.23
CA GLU A 90 20.08 -2.17 6.54
C GLU A 90 18.98 -1.53 7.39
N ARG A 91 18.17 -0.69 6.77
CA ARG A 91 17.02 -0.05 7.42
C ARG A 91 15.97 -1.08 7.81
N LEU A 92 15.69 -2.05 6.94
CA LEU A 92 14.77 -3.14 7.21
C LEU A 92 15.25 -3.99 8.39
N LEU A 93 16.54 -4.34 8.44
CA LEU A 93 17.15 -5.07 9.55
C LEU A 93 17.04 -4.28 10.86
N THR A 94 17.31 -2.98 10.83
CA THR A 94 17.22 -2.11 12.01
C THR A 94 15.81 -2.02 12.57
N VAL A 95 14.82 -1.90 11.68
CA VAL A 95 13.40 -1.74 12.05
C VAL A 95 12.77 -3.07 12.43
N CYS A 96 12.96 -4.12 11.62
CA CYS A 96 12.25 -5.39 11.76
C CYS A 96 12.97 -6.41 12.62
N ARG A 97 14.28 -6.19 12.91
CA ARG A 97 15.09 -6.99 13.83
C ARG A 97 15.01 -8.50 13.51
N GLU A 98 14.66 -9.32 14.50
CA GLU A 98 14.51 -10.78 14.38
C GLU A 98 13.45 -11.21 13.34
N TYR A 99 12.53 -10.34 12.97
CA TYR A 99 11.48 -10.63 12.00
C TYR A 99 11.86 -10.26 10.56
N THR A 100 13.04 -9.70 10.31
CA THR A 100 13.51 -9.21 8.99
C THR A 100 13.31 -10.24 7.88
N GLN A 101 13.55 -11.53 8.16
CA GLN A 101 13.39 -12.57 7.15
C GLN A 101 11.97 -12.71 6.64
N ASN A 102 10.95 -12.53 7.48
CA ASN A 102 9.55 -12.58 7.03
C ASN A 102 9.23 -11.45 6.05
N PHE A 103 9.76 -10.24 6.32
CA PHE A 103 9.60 -9.09 5.42
C PHE A 103 10.30 -9.33 4.09
N ARG A 104 11.53 -9.85 4.08
CA ARG A 104 12.23 -10.19 2.83
C ARG A 104 11.47 -11.20 1.99
N VAL A 105 10.93 -12.25 2.60
CA VAL A 105 10.11 -13.26 1.88
C VAL A 105 8.86 -12.61 1.29
N LEU A 106 8.24 -11.65 1.98
CA LEU A 106 7.10 -10.91 1.45
C LEU A 106 7.51 -10.03 0.28
N ASP A 107 8.58 -9.24 0.41
CA ASP A 107 9.09 -8.34 -0.62
C ASP A 107 9.48 -9.12 -1.89
N GLU A 108 10.27 -10.19 -1.76
CA GLU A 108 10.64 -11.08 -2.87
C GLU A 108 9.41 -11.72 -3.55
N THR A 109 8.35 -11.97 -2.77
CA THR A 109 7.11 -12.51 -3.32
C THR A 109 6.39 -11.47 -4.15
N PHE A 110 6.28 -10.23 -3.68
CA PHE A 110 5.68 -9.14 -4.44
C PHE A 110 6.49 -8.81 -5.68
N ASP A 111 7.82 -8.70 -5.57
CA ASP A 111 8.71 -8.42 -6.69
C ASP A 111 8.56 -9.46 -7.81
N ARG A 112 8.54 -10.74 -7.45
CA ARG A 112 8.36 -11.84 -8.41
C ARG A 112 6.98 -11.85 -9.07
N MET A 113 5.95 -11.42 -8.35
CA MET A 113 4.56 -11.43 -8.83
C MET A 113 4.16 -10.12 -9.51
N HIS A 114 4.98 -9.07 -9.36
CA HIS A 114 4.74 -7.79 -10.00
C HIS A 114 4.78 -7.92 -11.54
N PRO A 115 3.81 -7.36 -12.27
CA PRO A 115 3.79 -7.51 -13.73
C PRO A 115 4.95 -6.77 -14.39
N THR A 116 5.62 -7.44 -15.33
CA THR A 116 6.67 -6.86 -16.19
C THR A 116 6.09 -6.12 -17.42
N GLY A 117 4.79 -5.80 -17.40
CA GLY A 117 4.05 -5.20 -18.50
C GLY A 117 4.37 -3.73 -18.76
N PRO A 118 3.46 -2.99 -19.42
CA PRO A 118 3.69 -1.58 -19.73
C PRO A 118 3.84 -0.73 -18.47
N PRO A 119 4.45 0.48 -18.60
CA PRO A 119 4.52 1.43 -17.49
C PRO A 119 3.15 1.65 -16.85
N HIS A 120 3.10 1.65 -15.54
CA HIS A 120 1.87 1.76 -14.77
C HIS A 120 2.11 2.40 -13.40
N GLU A 121 1.03 2.80 -12.76
CA GLU A 121 1.05 3.24 -11.36
C GLU A 121 0.70 2.07 -10.42
N TYR A 122 1.52 1.86 -9.42
CA TYR A 122 1.37 0.83 -8.40
C TYR A 122 0.79 1.42 -7.12
N LEU A 123 -0.41 0.97 -6.73
CA LEU A 123 -0.97 1.26 -5.41
C LEU A 123 -0.37 0.29 -4.39
N ALA A 124 0.69 0.70 -3.72
CA ALA A 124 1.36 -0.14 -2.73
C ALA A 124 0.55 -0.27 -1.43
N LEU A 125 -0.03 0.83 -0.93
CA LEU A 125 -0.76 0.84 0.34
C LEU A 125 -2.02 1.71 0.24
N LEU A 126 -3.14 1.20 0.75
CA LEU A 126 -4.39 1.94 0.94
C LEU A 126 -4.96 1.63 2.33
N ALA A 127 -5.06 2.64 3.16
CA ALA A 127 -5.56 2.48 4.52
C ALA A 127 -6.55 3.58 4.91
N VAL A 128 -7.49 3.21 5.77
CA VAL A 128 -8.40 4.12 6.47
C VAL A 128 -8.35 3.79 7.94
N ALA A 129 -8.16 4.78 8.79
CA ALA A 129 -8.05 4.62 10.23
C ALA A 129 -9.20 3.78 10.81
N PRO A 130 -8.94 2.90 11.79
CA PRO A 130 -9.99 2.19 12.51
C PRO A 130 -11.08 3.14 13.01
N GLY A 131 -12.34 2.73 12.89
CA GLY A 131 -13.49 3.58 13.24
C GLY A 131 -13.87 4.63 12.18
N ARG A 132 -13.04 4.87 11.16
CA ARG A 132 -13.32 5.75 10.01
C ARG A 132 -13.60 5.00 8.72
N GLN A 133 -13.53 3.68 8.77
CA GLN A 133 -13.80 2.79 7.63
C GLN A 133 -15.29 2.79 7.28
N SER A 134 -15.62 2.39 6.05
CA SER A 134 -17.00 2.33 5.51
C SER A 134 -17.72 3.69 5.36
N HIS A 135 -17.00 4.81 5.50
CA HIS A 135 -17.50 6.17 5.26
C HIS A 135 -17.05 6.75 3.90
N GLY A 136 -16.65 5.90 2.97
CA GLY A 136 -16.30 6.31 1.59
C GLY A 136 -14.91 6.91 1.40
N LEU A 137 -14.09 7.09 2.47
CA LEU A 137 -12.76 7.73 2.39
C LEU A 137 -11.82 7.01 1.41
N GLY A 138 -11.71 5.67 1.50
CA GLY A 138 -10.89 4.89 0.55
C GLY A 138 -11.31 5.10 -0.90
N GLY A 139 -12.62 5.12 -1.18
CA GLY A 139 -13.13 5.37 -2.52
C GLY A 139 -12.82 6.78 -3.03
N ARG A 140 -12.77 7.76 -2.15
CA ARG A 140 -12.39 9.15 -2.50
C ARG A 140 -10.90 9.25 -2.84
N LEU A 141 -10.02 8.62 -2.04
CA LEU A 141 -8.59 8.52 -2.35
C LEU A 141 -8.37 7.87 -3.72
N MET A 142 -9.04 6.76 -3.99
CA MET A 142 -8.97 6.08 -5.28
C MET A 142 -9.40 6.98 -6.43
N ARG A 143 -10.60 7.57 -6.36
CA ARG A 143 -11.11 8.43 -7.43
C ARG A 143 -10.22 9.63 -7.72
N ALA A 144 -9.64 10.26 -6.69
CA ALA A 144 -8.73 11.38 -6.86
C ALA A 144 -7.51 11.03 -7.72
N ARG A 145 -6.88 9.87 -7.47
CA ARG A 145 -5.72 9.42 -8.26
C ARG A 145 -6.13 8.89 -9.62
N LEU A 146 -7.13 8.01 -9.67
CA LEU A 146 -7.56 7.37 -10.90
C LEU A 146 -8.00 8.38 -11.96
N ALA A 147 -8.72 9.45 -11.58
CA ALA A 147 -9.08 10.51 -12.52
C ALA A 147 -7.86 11.22 -13.13
N ALA A 148 -6.74 11.32 -12.42
CA ALA A 148 -5.50 11.85 -12.97
C ALA A 148 -4.82 10.85 -13.92
N LEU A 149 -4.84 9.56 -13.57
CA LEU A 149 -4.29 8.48 -14.39
C LEU A 149 -5.08 8.30 -15.69
N ASP A 150 -6.41 8.41 -15.64
CA ASP A 150 -7.28 8.36 -16.82
C ASP A 150 -6.92 9.48 -17.82
N ARG A 151 -6.79 10.72 -17.34
CA ARG A 151 -6.37 11.84 -18.20
C ARG A 151 -4.97 11.68 -18.78
N ALA A 152 -4.08 10.97 -18.09
CA ALA A 152 -2.71 10.70 -18.54
C ALA A 152 -2.60 9.43 -19.41
N GLY A 153 -3.66 8.64 -19.55
CA GLY A 153 -3.63 7.37 -20.26
C GLY A 153 -2.76 6.30 -19.55
N VAL A 154 -2.59 6.40 -18.21
CA VAL A 154 -1.70 5.53 -17.43
C VAL A 154 -2.53 4.47 -16.71
N PRO A 155 -2.24 3.18 -16.92
CA PRO A 155 -2.89 2.09 -16.20
C PRO A 155 -2.43 2.03 -14.73
N ALA A 156 -3.17 1.28 -13.93
CA ALA A 156 -2.85 1.09 -12.51
C ALA A 156 -2.86 -0.39 -12.10
N TYR A 157 -1.97 -0.75 -11.20
CA TYR A 157 -1.81 -2.09 -10.65
C TYR A 157 -1.88 -2.08 -9.12
N LEU A 158 -2.30 -3.17 -8.53
CA LEU A 158 -2.28 -3.45 -7.09
C LEU A 158 -2.42 -4.95 -6.80
N GLU A 159 -2.10 -5.36 -5.56
CA GLU A 159 -2.48 -6.64 -4.99
C GLU A 159 -3.53 -6.44 -3.89
N ALA A 160 -4.72 -6.98 -4.09
CA ALA A 160 -5.75 -6.94 -3.06
C ALA A 160 -5.48 -8.00 -1.99
N SER A 161 -5.38 -7.60 -0.73
CA SER A 161 -4.99 -8.46 0.41
C SER A 161 -6.14 -9.24 1.06
N SER A 162 -7.34 -9.15 0.52
CA SER A 162 -8.53 -9.85 1.05
C SER A 162 -9.68 -9.87 0.04
N PRO A 163 -10.64 -10.82 0.18
CA PRO A 163 -11.86 -10.80 -0.63
C PRO A 163 -12.66 -9.50 -0.51
N ARG A 164 -12.59 -8.82 0.65
CA ARG A 164 -13.25 -7.53 0.87
C ARG A 164 -12.58 -6.41 0.06
N SER A 165 -11.25 -6.30 0.14
CA SER A 165 -10.50 -5.31 -0.65
C SER A 165 -10.59 -5.59 -2.15
N ARG A 166 -10.52 -6.85 -2.58
CA ARG A 166 -10.74 -7.22 -3.98
C ARG A 166 -12.09 -6.72 -4.51
N ARG A 167 -13.21 -6.96 -3.79
CA ARG A 167 -14.53 -6.43 -4.17
C ARG A 167 -14.57 -4.90 -4.21
N PHE A 168 -13.82 -4.24 -3.33
CA PHE A 168 -13.69 -2.80 -3.36
C PHE A 168 -13.00 -2.32 -4.64
N TYR A 169 -11.88 -2.93 -5.04
CA TYR A 169 -11.14 -2.55 -6.26
C TYR A 169 -11.89 -2.89 -7.56
N LEU A 170 -12.63 -4.00 -7.60
CA LEU A 170 -13.52 -4.31 -8.73
C LEU A 170 -14.51 -3.16 -9.01
N ARG A 171 -15.08 -2.52 -7.96
CA ARG A 171 -15.96 -1.35 -8.11
C ARG A 171 -15.24 -0.08 -8.59
N HIS A 172 -13.92 -0.07 -8.58
CA HIS A 172 -13.09 1.00 -9.11
C HIS A 172 -12.48 0.69 -10.49
N GLY A 173 -13.00 -0.33 -11.17
CA GLY A 173 -12.62 -0.67 -12.55
C GLY A 173 -11.38 -1.56 -12.64
N TYR A 174 -10.87 -2.09 -11.54
CA TYR A 174 -9.82 -3.11 -11.58
C TYR A 174 -10.40 -4.46 -11.95
N VAL A 175 -9.59 -5.29 -12.59
CA VAL A 175 -9.88 -6.69 -12.91
C VAL A 175 -8.73 -7.57 -12.42
N ASP A 176 -9.00 -8.81 -12.06
CA ASP A 176 -7.94 -9.79 -11.77
C ASP A 176 -7.17 -10.11 -13.05
N ILE A 177 -5.85 -10.16 -12.98
CA ILE A 177 -5.00 -10.47 -14.16
C ILE A 177 -4.32 -11.82 -14.09
N ASN A 178 -4.17 -12.39 -12.89
CA ASN A 178 -3.55 -13.69 -12.65
C ASN A 178 -4.28 -14.43 -11.52
N ALA A 179 -3.92 -15.71 -11.32
CA ALA A 179 -4.35 -16.45 -10.15
C ALA A 179 -3.85 -15.75 -8.85
N PRO A 180 -4.64 -15.82 -7.78
CA PRO A 180 -4.18 -15.31 -6.49
C PRO A 180 -2.96 -16.11 -6.01
N PHE A 181 -2.09 -15.44 -5.27
CA PHE A 181 -0.88 -16.03 -4.70
C PHE A 181 -0.80 -15.87 -3.19
N THR A 182 0.02 -16.68 -2.53
CA THR A 182 0.32 -16.59 -1.10
C THR A 182 1.81 -16.37 -0.88
N THR A 183 2.16 -15.87 0.29
CA THR A 183 3.56 -15.72 0.70
C THR A 183 4.09 -17.08 1.20
N PRO A 184 5.24 -17.57 0.72
CA PRO A 184 5.84 -18.81 1.20
C PRO A 184 6.05 -18.81 2.72
N GLY A 185 5.55 -19.85 3.40
CA GLY A 185 5.60 -19.93 4.87
C GLY A 185 4.69 -18.94 5.59
N GLY A 186 3.96 -18.13 4.85
CA GLY A 186 3.00 -17.14 5.36
C GLY A 186 1.60 -17.72 5.58
N PRO A 187 0.63 -16.85 5.87
CA PRO A 187 -0.75 -17.26 6.06
C PRO A 187 -1.37 -17.75 4.73
N GLU A 188 -2.41 -18.56 4.84
CA GLU A 188 -3.19 -19.03 3.67
C GLU A 188 -3.96 -17.91 2.96
N SER A 189 -3.99 -16.70 3.54
CA SER A 189 -4.61 -15.53 2.92
C SER A 189 -3.91 -15.17 1.62
N ALA A 190 -4.68 -15.14 0.55
CA ALA A 190 -4.16 -14.85 -0.77
C ALA A 190 -4.11 -13.33 -1.07
N PHE A 191 -3.23 -12.99 -1.99
CA PHE A 191 -3.19 -11.70 -2.67
C PHE A 191 -3.73 -11.86 -4.09
N TRP A 192 -4.57 -10.94 -4.54
CA TRP A 192 -5.14 -10.91 -5.90
C TRP A 192 -4.46 -9.82 -6.71
N PRO A 193 -3.62 -10.20 -7.72
CA PRO A 193 -3.06 -9.23 -8.66
C PRO A 193 -4.17 -8.63 -9.51
N MET A 194 -4.30 -7.33 -9.49
CA MET A 194 -5.39 -6.62 -10.18
C MET A 194 -4.87 -5.46 -11.00
N TRP A 195 -5.42 -5.32 -12.20
CA TRP A 195 -5.07 -4.30 -13.17
C TRP A 195 -6.26 -3.43 -13.54
N ARG A 196 -6.01 -2.16 -13.79
CA ARG A 196 -6.99 -1.23 -14.33
C ARG A 196 -6.42 -0.49 -15.53
N ALA A 197 -7.05 -0.65 -16.69
CA ALA A 197 -6.78 0.21 -17.83
C ALA A 197 -7.34 1.63 -17.57
N PRO A 198 -6.73 2.68 -18.13
CA PRO A 198 -7.30 4.03 -18.09
C PRO A 198 -8.65 4.04 -18.78
N ALA A 199 -9.60 4.88 -18.31
CA ALA A 199 -10.96 5.01 -18.86
C ALA A 199 -10.99 6.06 -19.96
#